data_3025713702e7b1e973ddfe3af064c914
#
_entry.id   3025713702e7b1e973ddfe3af064c914
#
_cell.length_a   1.000
_cell.length_b   1.000
_cell.length_c   1.000
_cell.angle_alpha   90.00
_cell.angle_beta   90.00
_cell.angle_gamma   90.00
#
_symmetry.space_group_name_H-M   'P 1'
#
loop_
_entity.id
_entity.type
_entity.pdbx_description
1 polymer ?
#
loop_
_entity_poly.entity_id
_entity_poly.type
_entity_poly.pdbx_seq_one_letter_code
_entity_poly.pdbx_strand_id
1 'polypeptide(L)'
;MLLFTLVALGFSFSVLFAVLGPLGREVGLSELQISSVLAASSLTMFLASPVWGRVSDRLGRKRVMIIGLLGYMVGNLLFTSVFKFAMLGLLVPLTAYLALMLARILNAILMSSIMPSASAYMADITDEESRTKGMGAVGAANNLGAIAGPAGGGLLAGISLLTPLWVASGVALVTVIFVYFMLPDSGAMERKVSEAQPVKLSYFDNRILPYIIVGVSMFVGTAVIQQTLPFRFQDILSLTALETAQTFGM
;
A
#
# COMPACT_ATOMS: atom_id res chain seq x y z
N MET A 1 -14.23 12.48 4.29
CA MET A 1 -14.52 11.07 3.99
C MET A 1 -13.35 10.41 3.25
N LEU A 2 -13.00 10.84 2.03
CA LEU A 2 -11.87 10.31 1.26
C LEU A 2 -10.55 10.34 2.05
N LEU A 3 -10.24 11.43 2.75
CA LEU A 3 -9.01 11.55 3.54
C LEU A 3 -8.91 10.49 4.65
N PHE A 4 -10.02 10.19 5.33
CA PHE A 4 -10.06 9.11 6.32
C PHE A 4 -9.74 7.74 5.70
N THR A 5 -10.31 7.46 4.52
CA THR A 5 -9.99 6.26 3.74
C THR A 5 -8.49 6.15 3.46
N LEU A 6 -7.85 7.26 3.10
CA LEU A 6 -6.42 7.29 2.79
C LEU A 6 -5.54 7.15 4.04
N VAL A 7 -5.95 7.71 5.19
CA VAL A 7 -5.26 7.47 6.47
C VAL A 7 -5.32 5.99 6.83
N ALA A 8 -6.51 5.38 6.76
CA ALA A 8 -6.70 3.95 7.05
C ALA A 8 -5.89 3.05 6.09
N LEU A 9 -5.83 3.42 4.80
CA LEU A 9 -5.03 2.72 3.80
C LEU A 9 -3.53 2.86 4.08
N GLY A 10 -3.04 4.07 4.33
CA GLY A 10 -1.64 4.33 4.66
C GLY A 10 -1.20 3.56 5.88
N PHE A 11 -2.02 3.55 6.94
CA PHE A 11 -1.82 2.73 8.14
C PHE A 11 -1.72 1.24 7.79
N SER A 12 -2.75 0.70 7.13
CA SER A 12 -2.82 -0.72 6.80
C SER A 12 -1.64 -1.19 5.93
N PHE A 13 -1.21 -0.36 4.99
CA PHE A 13 -0.08 -0.66 4.12
C PHE A 13 1.25 -0.64 4.85
N SER A 14 1.49 0.35 5.71
CA SER A 14 2.78 0.53 6.37
C SER A 14 2.99 -0.38 7.58
N VAL A 15 1.92 -0.88 8.21
CA VAL A 15 1.96 -1.93 9.25
C VAL A 15 2.81 -3.13 8.81
N LEU A 16 2.75 -3.51 7.54
CA LEU A 16 3.51 -4.63 7.00
C LEU A 16 5.02 -4.47 7.20
N PHE A 17 5.55 -3.26 7.04
CA PHE A 17 7.00 -3.04 7.12
C PHE A 17 7.57 -3.31 8.51
N ALA A 18 6.77 -3.14 9.57
CA ALA A 18 7.19 -3.44 10.93
C ALA A 18 7.39 -4.95 11.18
N VAL A 19 6.61 -5.79 10.51
CA VAL A 19 6.58 -7.24 10.81
C VAL A 19 7.14 -8.14 9.71
N LEU A 20 7.31 -7.64 8.49
CA LEU A 20 7.69 -8.48 7.35
C LEU A 20 9.09 -9.10 7.50
N GLY A 21 10.08 -8.33 7.95
CA GLY A 21 11.42 -8.82 8.20
C GLY A 21 11.44 -9.95 9.24
N PRO A 22 10.93 -9.68 10.46
CA PRO A 22 10.80 -10.71 11.50
C PRO A 22 10.03 -11.94 11.04
N LEU A 23 8.84 -11.77 10.42
CA LEU A 23 8.03 -12.89 9.91
C LEU A 23 8.77 -13.74 8.86
N GLY A 24 9.49 -13.08 7.96
CA GLY A 24 10.23 -13.79 6.92
C GLY A 24 11.33 -14.69 7.50
N ARG A 25 12.08 -14.19 8.48
CA ARG A 25 13.11 -14.98 9.19
C ARG A 25 12.50 -16.13 9.98
N GLU A 26 11.34 -15.92 10.62
CA GLU A 26 10.61 -16.97 11.39
C GLU A 26 10.22 -18.18 10.52
N VAL A 27 9.87 -17.94 9.25
CA VAL A 27 9.53 -19.01 8.30
C VAL A 27 10.72 -19.49 7.46
N GLY A 28 11.95 -19.10 7.83
CA GLY A 28 13.18 -19.56 7.19
C GLY A 28 13.47 -18.93 5.82
N LEU A 29 12.92 -17.77 5.52
CA LEU A 29 13.21 -17.04 4.29
C LEU A 29 14.46 -16.17 4.44
N SER A 30 15.29 -16.13 3.39
CA SER A 30 16.41 -15.21 3.31
C SER A 30 15.94 -13.75 3.09
N GLU A 31 16.80 -12.81 3.47
CA GLU A 31 16.52 -11.38 3.26
C GLU A 31 16.34 -11.04 1.78
N LEU A 32 17.07 -11.72 0.90
CA LEU A 32 16.92 -11.57 -0.54
C LEU A 32 15.53 -12.02 -1.02
N GLN A 33 15.02 -13.14 -0.48
CA GLN A 33 13.67 -13.62 -0.80
C GLN A 33 12.61 -12.63 -0.32
N ILE A 34 12.72 -12.12 0.91
CA ILE A 34 11.76 -11.15 1.47
C ILE A 34 11.78 -9.85 0.64
N SER A 35 12.96 -9.33 0.35
CA SER A 35 13.12 -8.11 -0.46
C SER A 35 12.62 -8.30 -1.89
N SER A 36 12.81 -9.50 -2.49
CA SER A 36 12.30 -9.80 -3.84
C SER A 36 10.77 -9.82 -3.91
N VAL A 37 10.08 -10.28 -2.85
CA VAL A 37 8.61 -10.21 -2.75
C VAL A 37 8.13 -8.75 -2.77
N LEU A 38 8.81 -7.86 -2.06
CA LEU A 38 8.48 -6.42 -2.06
C LEU A 38 8.81 -5.76 -3.40
N ALA A 39 9.97 -6.09 -3.99
CA ALA A 39 10.38 -5.56 -5.28
C ALA A 39 9.39 -5.95 -6.40
N ALA A 40 9.00 -7.23 -6.44
CA ALA A 40 7.99 -7.72 -7.39
C ALA A 40 6.64 -7.02 -7.21
N SER A 41 6.21 -6.79 -5.96
CA SER A 41 4.99 -6.03 -5.66
C SER A 41 5.06 -4.60 -6.17
N SER A 42 6.16 -3.90 -5.92
CA SER A 42 6.37 -2.51 -6.34
C SER A 42 6.39 -2.39 -7.86
N LEU A 43 7.07 -3.31 -8.54
CA LEU A 43 7.08 -3.38 -10.02
C LEU A 43 5.67 -3.63 -10.57
N THR A 44 4.93 -4.55 -9.96
CA THR A 44 3.55 -4.85 -10.34
C THR A 44 2.64 -3.63 -10.17
N MET A 45 2.75 -2.92 -9.04
CA MET A 45 2.00 -1.67 -8.80
C MET A 45 2.33 -0.61 -9.85
N PHE A 46 3.60 -0.43 -10.18
CA PHE A 46 4.04 0.51 -11.20
C PHE A 46 3.41 0.21 -12.56
N LEU A 47 3.44 -1.05 -12.99
CA LEU A 47 2.90 -1.48 -14.28
C LEU A 47 1.36 -1.45 -14.32
N ALA A 48 0.69 -1.79 -13.23
CA ALA A 48 -0.77 -1.87 -13.18
C ALA A 48 -1.46 -0.51 -12.94
N SER A 49 -0.79 0.43 -12.23
CA SER A 49 -1.38 1.73 -11.86
C SER A 49 -1.92 2.54 -13.05
N PRO A 50 -1.22 2.69 -14.20
CA PRO A 50 -1.75 3.42 -15.36
C PRO A 50 -2.95 2.75 -16.00
N VAL A 51 -3.05 1.42 -15.91
CA VAL A 51 -4.20 0.65 -16.41
C VAL A 51 -5.43 0.99 -15.56
N TRP A 52 -5.28 0.95 -14.23
CA TRP A 52 -6.35 1.27 -13.30
C TRP A 52 -6.80 2.73 -13.40
N GLY A 53 -5.89 3.67 -13.66
CA GLY A 53 -6.26 5.07 -13.94
C GLY A 53 -7.29 5.15 -15.06
N ARG A 54 -7.02 4.50 -16.21
CA ARG A 54 -7.92 4.45 -17.36
C ARG A 54 -9.22 3.68 -17.09
N VAL A 55 -9.14 2.60 -16.31
CA VAL A 55 -10.32 1.83 -15.90
C VAL A 55 -11.22 2.69 -14.98
N SER A 56 -10.64 3.48 -14.09
CA SER A 56 -11.39 4.35 -13.19
C SER A 56 -12.10 5.50 -13.92
N ASP A 57 -11.56 5.94 -15.07
CA ASP A 57 -12.24 6.90 -15.94
C ASP A 57 -13.55 6.34 -16.54
N ARG A 58 -13.58 5.02 -16.79
CA ARG A 58 -14.71 4.35 -17.43
C ARG A 58 -15.73 3.81 -16.44
N LEU A 59 -15.27 3.11 -15.40
CA LEU A 59 -16.12 2.44 -14.42
C LEU A 59 -16.58 3.36 -13.28
N GLY A 60 -15.94 4.52 -13.13
CA GLY A 60 -16.16 5.45 -12.04
C GLY A 60 -15.17 5.27 -10.88
N ARG A 61 -14.78 6.40 -10.28
CA ARG A 61 -13.72 6.47 -9.27
C ARG A 61 -14.02 5.62 -8.04
N LYS A 62 -15.22 5.77 -7.48
CA LYS A 62 -15.69 5.05 -6.29
C LYS A 62 -15.65 3.53 -6.47
N ARG A 63 -16.19 3.03 -7.58
CA ARG A 63 -16.24 1.58 -7.86
C ARG A 63 -14.85 0.98 -7.93
N VAL A 64 -13.94 1.64 -8.62
CA VAL A 64 -12.56 1.17 -8.76
C VAL A 64 -11.80 1.23 -7.43
N MET A 65 -12.04 2.25 -6.60
CA MET A 65 -11.51 2.28 -5.23
C MET A 65 -12.01 1.10 -4.38
N ILE A 66 -13.31 0.76 -4.46
CA ILE A 66 -13.88 -0.39 -3.74
C ILE A 66 -13.23 -1.70 -4.21
N ILE A 67 -13.06 -1.89 -5.53
CA ILE A 67 -12.38 -3.07 -6.08
C ILE A 67 -10.95 -3.16 -5.53
N GLY A 68 -10.23 -2.05 -5.51
CA GLY A 68 -8.86 -1.99 -4.96
C GLY A 68 -8.79 -2.31 -3.48
N LEU A 69 -9.69 -1.74 -2.68
CA LEU A 69 -9.75 -1.99 -1.23
C LEU A 69 -10.13 -3.45 -0.92
N LEU A 70 -11.10 -4.02 -1.64
CA LEU A 70 -11.45 -5.44 -1.52
C LEU A 70 -10.28 -6.34 -1.93
N GLY A 71 -9.61 -5.99 -3.05
CA GLY A 71 -8.43 -6.69 -3.50
C GLY A 71 -7.28 -6.63 -2.49
N TYR A 72 -7.07 -5.46 -1.86
CA TYR A 72 -6.11 -5.30 -0.78
C TYR A 72 -6.47 -6.18 0.42
N MET A 73 -7.71 -6.14 0.88
CA MET A 73 -8.20 -6.96 2.00
C MET A 73 -7.97 -8.46 1.74
N VAL A 74 -8.48 -8.96 0.63
CA VAL A 74 -8.38 -10.39 0.27
C VAL A 74 -6.91 -10.79 0.06
N GLY A 75 -6.15 -10.00 -0.67
CA GLY A 75 -4.74 -10.26 -0.91
C GLY A 75 -3.90 -10.26 0.37
N ASN A 76 -4.20 -9.35 1.31
CA ASN A 76 -3.54 -9.33 2.61
C ASN A 76 -3.95 -10.51 3.50
N LEU A 77 -5.23 -10.93 3.45
CA LEU A 77 -5.69 -12.17 4.11
C LEU A 77 -4.98 -13.41 3.57
N LEU A 78 -4.85 -13.53 2.24
CA LEU A 78 -4.12 -14.63 1.61
C LEU A 78 -2.65 -14.61 2.05
N PHE A 79 -2.01 -13.46 2.00
CA PHE A 79 -0.61 -13.30 2.41
C PHE A 79 -0.39 -13.69 3.88
N THR A 80 -1.26 -13.23 4.78
CA THR A 80 -1.23 -13.57 6.20
C THR A 80 -1.47 -15.08 6.43
N SER A 81 -2.38 -15.67 5.67
CA SER A 81 -2.67 -17.10 5.75
C SER A 81 -1.48 -17.96 5.33
N VAL A 82 -0.75 -17.57 4.29
CA VAL A 82 0.47 -18.27 3.86
C VAL A 82 1.52 -18.23 4.97
N PHE A 83 1.74 -17.08 5.62
CA PHE A 83 2.64 -17.01 6.78
C PHE A 83 2.18 -17.92 7.91
N LYS A 84 0.88 -17.92 8.23
CA LYS A 84 0.33 -18.79 9.27
C LYS A 84 0.59 -20.27 8.96
N PHE A 85 0.35 -20.72 7.73
CA PHE A 85 0.60 -22.12 7.34
C PHE A 85 2.10 -22.46 7.34
N ALA A 86 2.96 -21.53 6.94
CA ALA A 86 4.40 -21.72 7.01
C ALA A 86 4.89 -21.84 8.46
N MET A 87 4.41 -20.99 9.39
CA MET A 87 4.73 -21.06 10.82
C MET A 87 4.23 -22.36 11.47
N LEU A 88 3.14 -22.94 10.97
CA LEU A 88 2.64 -24.25 11.43
C LEU A 88 3.44 -25.44 10.83
N GLY A 89 4.48 -25.18 10.04
CA GLY A 89 5.30 -26.20 9.40
C GLY A 89 4.61 -26.95 8.24
N LEU A 90 3.46 -26.45 7.77
CA LEU A 90 2.70 -27.06 6.67
C LEU A 90 3.27 -26.73 5.28
N LEU A 91 4.16 -25.74 5.20
CA LEU A 91 4.80 -25.31 3.95
C LEU A 91 6.32 -25.31 4.14
N VAL A 92 7.02 -25.92 3.19
CA VAL A 92 8.49 -25.79 3.15
C VAL A 92 8.87 -24.37 2.66
N PRO A 93 10.07 -23.85 3.03
CA PRO A 93 10.43 -22.45 2.76
C PRO A 93 10.28 -22.02 1.30
N LEU A 94 10.62 -22.89 0.35
CA LEU A 94 10.47 -22.59 -1.08
C LEU A 94 9.01 -22.42 -1.51
N THR A 95 8.12 -23.30 -1.06
CA THR A 95 6.69 -23.20 -1.39
C THR A 95 6.06 -22.01 -0.69
N ALA A 96 6.45 -21.71 0.55
CA ALA A 96 6.03 -20.51 1.27
C ALA A 96 6.45 -19.24 0.51
N TYR A 97 7.71 -19.17 0.07
CA TYR A 97 8.22 -18.04 -0.73
C TYR A 97 7.42 -17.82 -2.02
N LEU A 98 7.18 -18.88 -2.80
CA LEU A 98 6.43 -18.78 -4.06
C LEU A 98 4.97 -18.38 -3.82
N ALA A 99 4.34 -18.92 -2.79
CA ALA A 99 2.96 -18.59 -2.41
C ALA A 99 2.86 -17.12 -1.92
N LEU A 100 3.81 -16.65 -1.11
CA LEU A 100 3.90 -15.25 -0.67
C LEU A 100 4.11 -14.30 -1.85
N MET A 101 4.99 -14.67 -2.80
CA MET A 101 5.23 -13.90 -4.01
C MET A 101 3.96 -13.76 -4.84
N LEU A 102 3.25 -14.87 -5.08
CA LEU A 102 1.99 -14.87 -5.84
C LEU A 102 0.91 -14.04 -5.14
N ALA A 103 0.72 -14.25 -3.83
CA ALA A 103 -0.26 -13.50 -3.04
C ALA A 103 0.02 -11.98 -3.09
N ARG A 104 1.30 -11.57 -3.03
CA ARG A 104 1.70 -10.16 -3.10
C ARG A 104 1.52 -9.57 -4.48
N ILE A 105 1.81 -10.30 -5.54
CA ILE A 105 1.58 -9.85 -6.93
C ILE A 105 0.08 -9.63 -7.15
N LEU A 106 -0.76 -10.59 -6.78
CA LEU A 106 -2.22 -10.47 -6.90
C LEU A 106 -2.76 -9.28 -6.09
N ASN A 107 -2.28 -9.13 -4.85
CA ASN A 107 -2.61 -7.99 -4.01
C ASN A 107 -2.19 -6.66 -4.67
N ALA A 108 -0.97 -6.57 -5.20
CA ALA A 108 -0.42 -5.37 -5.81
C ALA A 108 -1.19 -4.95 -7.07
N ILE A 109 -1.64 -5.91 -7.90
CA ILE A 109 -2.46 -5.63 -9.08
C ILE A 109 -3.73 -4.87 -8.70
N LEU A 110 -4.47 -5.37 -7.71
CA LEU A 110 -5.75 -4.78 -7.32
C LEU A 110 -5.56 -3.50 -6.49
N MET A 111 -4.66 -3.51 -5.52
CA MET A 111 -4.37 -2.37 -4.65
C MET A 111 -3.88 -1.15 -5.43
N SER A 112 -3.14 -1.34 -6.53
CA SER A 112 -2.62 -0.25 -7.36
C SER A 112 -3.71 0.65 -7.97
N SER A 113 -4.98 0.23 -7.90
CA SER A 113 -6.12 1.02 -8.36
C SER A 113 -6.52 2.15 -7.39
N ILE A 114 -6.16 2.06 -6.10
CA ILE A 114 -6.71 2.93 -5.06
C ILE A 114 -6.19 4.37 -5.20
N MET A 115 -4.87 4.57 -5.25
CA MET A 115 -4.28 5.91 -5.29
C MET A 115 -4.61 6.70 -6.56
N PRO A 116 -4.54 6.13 -7.78
CA PRO A 116 -4.99 6.84 -8.98
C PRO A 116 -6.45 7.24 -8.91
N SER A 117 -7.32 6.34 -8.44
CA SER A 117 -8.75 6.63 -8.31
C SER A 117 -9.06 7.67 -7.24
N ALA A 118 -8.36 7.65 -6.10
CA ALA A 118 -8.52 8.62 -5.03
C ALA A 118 -8.04 10.02 -5.46
N SER A 119 -6.90 10.10 -6.14
CA SER A 119 -6.37 11.36 -6.69
C SER A 119 -7.30 11.93 -7.76
N ALA A 120 -7.78 11.09 -8.66
CA ALA A 120 -8.74 11.50 -9.68
C ALA A 120 -10.08 11.92 -9.07
N TYR A 121 -10.59 11.20 -8.07
CA TYR A 121 -11.78 11.59 -7.33
C TYR A 121 -11.62 12.98 -6.67
N MET A 122 -10.48 13.22 -6.02
CA MET A 122 -10.19 14.54 -5.44
C MET A 122 -10.16 15.63 -6.51
N ALA A 123 -9.54 15.36 -7.66
CA ALA A 123 -9.51 16.31 -8.77
C ALA A 123 -10.91 16.60 -9.36
N ASP A 124 -11.80 15.58 -9.35
CA ASP A 124 -13.17 15.73 -9.87
C ASP A 124 -14.06 16.58 -8.92
N ILE A 125 -13.78 16.58 -7.60
CA ILE A 125 -14.57 17.32 -6.60
C ILE A 125 -13.98 18.70 -6.24
N THR A 126 -12.80 19.04 -6.75
CA THR A 126 -12.14 20.34 -6.51
C THR A 126 -12.11 21.19 -7.78
N ASP A 127 -12.31 22.49 -7.61
CA ASP A 127 -12.09 23.47 -8.67
C ASP A 127 -10.58 23.70 -8.92
N GLU A 128 -10.26 24.45 -9.97
CA GLU A 128 -8.88 24.67 -10.40
C GLU A 128 -8.01 25.37 -9.35
N GLU A 129 -8.63 26.27 -8.56
CA GLU A 129 -7.95 27.05 -7.52
C GLU A 129 -7.65 26.19 -6.27
N SER A 130 -8.56 25.30 -5.89
CA SER A 130 -8.44 24.46 -4.70
C SER A 130 -7.77 23.09 -4.98
N ARG A 131 -7.54 22.73 -6.25
CA ARG A 131 -7.01 21.43 -6.67
C ARG A 131 -5.67 21.10 -6.03
N THR A 132 -4.75 22.05 -5.97
CA THR A 132 -3.42 21.86 -5.35
C THR A 132 -3.55 21.54 -3.85
N LYS A 133 -4.45 22.23 -3.15
CA LYS A 133 -4.74 21.95 -1.72
C LYS A 133 -5.37 20.57 -1.54
N GLY A 134 -6.31 20.21 -2.42
CA GLY A 134 -6.95 18.89 -2.41
C GLY A 134 -5.94 17.75 -2.61
N MET A 135 -5.06 17.88 -3.60
CA MET A 135 -4.00 16.88 -3.86
C MET A 135 -2.99 16.80 -2.71
N GLY A 136 -2.62 17.95 -2.13
CA GLY A 136 -1.78 17.99 -0.92
C GLY A 136 -2.45 17.27 0.26
N ALA A 137 -3.75 17.43 0.45
CA ALA A 137 -4.51 16.73 1.49
C ALA A 137 -4.56 15.20 1.28
N VAL A 138 -4.68 14.73 0.03
CA VAL A 138 -4.59 13.31 -0.33
C VAL A 138 -3.24 12.73 0.10
N GLY A 139 -2.14 13.39 -0.26
CA GLY A 139 -0.79 12.96 0.13
C GLY A 139 -0.58 13.00 1.65
N ALA A 140 -0.99 14.08 2.31
CA ALA A 140 -0.87 14.24 3.75
C ALA A 140 -1.65 13.17 4.52
N ALA A 141 -2.88 12.87 4.11
CA ALA A 141 -3.70 11.84 4.73
C ALA A 141 -3.07 10.44 4.62
N ASN A 142 -2.59 10.07 3.43
CA ASN A 142 -1.90 8.80 3.23
C ASN A 142 -0.63 8.69 4.09
N ASN A 143 0.17 9.77 4.15
CA ASN A 143 1.40 9.81 4.93
C ASN A 143 1.15 9.78 6.44
N LEU A 144 0.09 10.44 6.95
CA LEU A 144 -0.31 10.34 8.37
C LEU A 144 -0.60 8.88 8.75
N GLY A 145 -1.32 8.15 7.89
CA GLY A 145 -1.52 6.71 8.08
C GLY A 145 -0.21 5.94 8.04
N ALA A 146 0.65 6.24 7.08
CA ALA A 146 1.94 5.56 6.91
C ALA A 146 2.89 5.76 8.12
N ILE A 147 2.84 6.92 8.78
CA ILE A 147 3.60 7.18 10.00
C ILE A 147 3.03 6.37 11.19
N ALA A 148 1.70 6.31 11.31
CA ALA A 148 1.05 5.59 12.40
C ALA A 148 1.16 4.05 12.28
N GLY A 149 1.39 3.55 11.07
CA GLY A 149 1.40 2.10 10.79
C GLY A 149 2.51 1.33 11.51
N PRO A 150 3.79 1.70 11.42
CA PRO A 150 4.86 1.01 12.13
C PRO A 150 4.65 1.01 13.63
N ALA A 151 4.25 2.13 14.23
CA ALA A 151 3.95 2.23 15.66
C ALA A 151 2.79 1.30 16.06
N GLY A 152 1.66 1.36 15.34
CA GLY A 152 0.54 0.45 15.55
C GLY A 152 0.90 -1.01 15.28
N GLY A 153 1.68 -1.27 14.24
CA GLY A 153 2.19 -2.60 13.89
C GLY A 153 3.08 -3.19 14.97
N GLY A 154 4.00 -2.40 15.51
CA GLY A 154 4.87 -2.80 16.62
C GLY A 154 4.10 -3.13 17.89
N LEU A 155 3.13 -2.28 18.27
CA LEU A 155 2.25 -2.55 19.42
C LEU A 155 1.42 -3.83 19.25
N LEU A 156 0.81 -4.01 18.09
CA LEU A 156 0.01 -5.19 17.77
C LEU A 156 0.85 -6.47 17.66
N ALA A 157 2.10 -6.37 17.22
CA ALA A 157 3.05 -7.47 17.18
C ALA A 157 3.34 -8.01 18.58
N GLY A 158 3.16 -7.21 19.65
CA GLY A 158 3.25 -7.66 21.04
C GLY A 158 2.27 -8.78 21.40
N ILE A 159 1.17 -8.94 20.67
CA ILE A 159 0.22 -10.04 20.82
C ILE A 159 0.67 -11.26 19.99
N SER A 160 0.96 -11.03 18.72
CA SER A 160 1.50 -12.02 17.78
C SER A 160 2.02 -11.29 16.55
N LEU A 161 3.08 -11.80 15.90
CA LEU A 161 3.64 -11.25 14.67
C LEU A 161 2.62 -11.18 13.50
N LEU A 162 1.57 -12.01 13.53
CA LEU A 162 0.50 -12.00 12.54
C LEU A 162 -0.64 -11.03 12.86
N THR A 163 -0.80 -10.63 14.13
CA THR A 163 -1.90 -9.73 14.56
C THR A 163 -1.97 -8.43 13.76
N PRO A 164 -0.86 -7.73 13.49
CA PRO A 164 -0.87 -6.51 12.69
C PRO A 164 -1.48 -6.69 11.31
N LEU A 165 -1.21 -7.83 10.66
CA LEU A 165 -1.72 -8.13 9.31
C LEU A 165 -3.22 -8.47 9.33
N TRP A 166 -3.69 -9.18 10.35
CA TRP A 166 -5.13 -9.42 10.54
C TRP A 166 -5.89 -8.12 10.79
N VAL A 167 -5.34 -7.25 11.65
CA VAL A 167 -5.92 -5.92 11.93
C VAL A 167 -5.93 -5.05 10.68
N ALA A 168 -4.84 -5.04 9.90
CA ALA A 168 -4.80 -4.29 8.63
C ALA A 168 -5.89 -4.76 7.65
N SER A 169 -6.16 -6.07 7.59
CA SER A 169 -7.26 -6.62 6.77
C SER A 169 -8.63 -6.20 7.31
N GLY A 170 -8.80 -6.17 8.62
CA GLY A 170 -10.02 -5.68 9.27
C GLY A 170 -10.26 -4.19 9.02
N VAL A 171 -9.23 -3.36 9.12
CA VAL A 171 -9.28 -1.93 8.80
C VAL A 171 -9.64 -1.72 7.34
N ALA A 172 -9.08 -2.52 6.42
CA ALA A 172 -9.43 -2.46 5.01
C ALA A 172 -10.92 -2.80 4.78
N LEU A 173 -11.46 -3.83 5.46
CA LEU A 173 -12.88 -4.17 5.39
C LEU A 173 -13.78 -3.01 5.86
N VAL A 174 -13.47 -2.44 7.03
CA VAL A 174 -14.19 -1.27 7.55
C VAL A 174 -14.12 -0.11 6.56
N THR A 175 -12.96 0.10 5.95
CA THR A 175 -12.75 1.15 4.94
C THR A 175 -13.59 0.90 3.69
N VAL A 176 -13.72 -0.35 3.22
CA VAL A 176 -14.63 -0.71 2.11
C VAL A 176 -16.07 -0.33 2.44
N ILE A 177 -16.55 -0.74 3.60
CA ILE A 177 -17.92 -0.44 4.07
C ILE A 177 -18.14 1.07 4.12
N PHE A 178 -17.17 1.79 4.68
CA PHE A 178 -17.22 3.23 4.80
C PHE A 178 -17.27 3.93 3.43
N VAL A 179 -16.42 3.53 2.48
CA VAL A 179 -16.40 4.06 1.10
C VAL A 179 -17.70 3.73 0.38
N TYR A 180 -18.23 2.51 0.56
CA TYR A 180 -19.46 2.08 -0.10
C TYR A 180 -20.65 2.94 0.31
N PHE A 181 -20.82 3.17 1.61
CA PHE A 181 -22.01 3.91 2.12
C PHE A 181 -21.83 5.42 2.15
N MET A 182 -20.63 5.93 2.40
CA MET A 182 -20.45 7.35 2.71
C MET A 182 -19.79 8.16 1.60
N LEU A 183 -19.10 7.52 0.64
CA LEU A 183 -18.49 8.26 -0.46
C LEU A 183 -19.53 8.41 -1.59
N PRO A 184 -19.90 9.65 -1.99
CA PRO A 184 -20.79 9.87 -3.14
C PRO A 184 -20.17 9.31 -4.44
N ASP A 185 -21.03 8.88 -5.38
CA ASP A 185 -20.54 8.56 -6.72
C ASP A 185 -20.12 9.86 -7.45
N SER A 186 -18.89 9.90 -7.93
CA SER A 186 -18.39 11.06 -8.69
C SER A 186 -19.10 11.24 -10.05
N GLY A 187 -19.85 10.24 -10.51
CA GLY A 187 -20.67 10.32 -11.72
C GLY A 187 -21.96 11.11 -11.55
N ALA A 188 -22.38 11.45 -10.31
CA ALA A 188 -23.51 12.32 -10.04
C ALA A 188 -23.13 13.83 -10.11
N MET A 189 -21.83 14.16 -10.03
CA MET A 189 -21.32 15.47 -10.41
C MET A 189 -21.10 15.45 -11.92
N GLU A 190 -21.91 16.22 -12.67
CA GLU A 190 -21.73 16.43 -14.09
C GLU A 190 -20.23 16.61 -14.38
N ARG A 191 -19.67 15.69 -15.20
CA ARG A 191 -18.34 15.87 -15.74
C ARG A 191 -18.32 17.27 -16.37
N LYS A 192 -17.75 18.23 -15.69
CA LYS A 192 -17.14 19.37 -16.37
C LYS A 192 -15.99 18.80 -17.15
N VAL A 193 -16.32 18.18 -18.29
CA VAL A 193 -15.35 17.82 -19.30
C VAL A 193 -14.76 19.16 -19.71
N SER A 194 -13.59 19.47 -19.15
CA SER A 194 -12.76 20.50 -19.70
C SER A 194 -12.48 20.03 -21.13
N GLU A 195 -12.93 20.80 -22.13
CA GLU A 195 -12.68 20.57 -23.54
C GLU A 195 -11.17 20.69 -23.89
N ALA A 196 -10.33 20.88 -22.91
CA ALA A 196 -8.89 20.83 -23.07
C ALA A 196 -8.49 19.42 -23.53
N GLN A 197 -8.08 19.32 -24.78
CA GLN A 197 -7.53 18.08 -25.34
C GLN A 197 -6.45 17.54 -24.38
N PRO A 198 -6.50 16.25 -24.00
CA PRO A 198 -5.52 15.69 -23.10
C PRO A 198 -4.13 15.80 -23.75
N VAL A 199 -3.28 16.65 -23.21
CA VAL A 199 -1.89 16.74 -23.65
C VAL A 199 -1.23 15.43 -23.31
N LYS A 200 -0.90 14.62 -24.32
CA LYS A 200 -0.16 13.38 -24.14
C LYS A 200 1.29 13.72 -23.78
N LEU A 201 1.55 13.91 -22.49
CA LEU A 201 2.90 14.07 -21.98
C LEU A 201 3.62 12.72 -22.00
N SER A 202 4.79 12.67 -22.60
CA SER A 202 5.71 11.52 -22.49
C SER A 202 6.37 11.53 -21.12
N TYR A 203 6.63 10.33 -20.55
CA TYR A 203 7.41 10.21 -19.29
C TYR A 203 8.81 10.84 -19.36
N PHE A 204 9.37 10.99 -20.56
CA PHE A 204 10.65 11.64 -20.81
C PHE A 204 10.53 13.11 -21.27
N ASP A 205 9.38 13.74 -21.07
CA ASP A 205 9.24 15.16 -21.33
C ASP A 205 10.09 15.96 -20.34
N ASN A 206 10.94 16.85 -20.87
CA ASN A 206 11.86 17.68 -20.06
C ASN A 206 11.15 18.52 -18.99
N ARG A 207 9.84 18.74 -19.13
CA ARG A 207 9.03 19.49 -18.15
C ARG A 207 8.74 18.69 -16.89
N ILE A 208 8.59 17.36 -17.00
CA ILE A 208 8.24 16.47 -15.89
C ILE A 208 9.40 15.60 -15.41
N LEU A 209 10.41 15.40 -16.25
CA LEU A 209 11.58 14.57 -15.94
C LEU A 209 12.27 14.95 -14.62
N PRO A 210 12.52 16.23 -14.26
CA PRO A 210 13.12 16.59 -12.98
C PRO A 210 12.27 16.13 -11.78
N TYR A 211 10.95 16.27 -11.86
CA TYR A 211 10.04 15.84 -10.79
C TYR A 211 10.02 14.32 -10.65
N ILE A 212 10.09 13.58 -11.75
CA ILE A 212 10.20 12.12 -11.75
C ILE A 212 11.51 11.69 -11.07
N ILE A 213 12.63 12.30 -11.42
CA ILE A 213 13.95 11.97 -10.83
C ILE A 213 13.93 12.21 -9.32
N VAL A 214 13.45 13.37 -8.87
CA VAL A 214 13.34 13.68 -7.44
C VAL A 214 12.41 12.69 -6.74
N GLY A 215 11.23 12.41 -7.29
CA GLY A 215 10.28 11.46 -6.73
C GLY A 215 10.86 10.05 -6.60
N VAL A 216 11.52 9.55 -7.65
CA VAL A 216 12.18 8.23 -7.64
C VAL A 216 13.31 8.19 -6.60
N SER A 217 14.15 9.23 -6.53
CA SER A 217 15.25 9.29 -5.56
C SER A 217 14.75 9.26 -4.12
N MET A 218 13.73 10.04 -3.80
CA MET A 218 13.09 10.04 -2.48
C MET A 218 12.46 8.68 -2.14
N PHE A 219 11.76 8.08 -3.12
CA PHE A 219 11.11 6.78 -2.93
C PHE A 219 12.14 5.67 -2.68
N VAL A 220 13.21 5.63 -3.47
CA VAL A 220 14.31 4.66 -3.29
C VAL A 220 14.97 4.82 -1.93
N GLY A 221 15.29 6.05 -1.51
CA GLY A 221 15.87 6.30 -0.18
C GLY A 221 14.98 5.80 0.96
N THR A 222 13.70 6.11 0.91
CA THR A 222 12.73 5.65 1.92
C THR A 222 12.58 4.13 1.89
N ALA A 223 12.51 3.51 0.72
CA ALA A 223 12.38 2.07 0.58
C ALA A 223 13.59 1.32 1.13
N VAL A 224 14.81 1.81 0.88
CA VAL A 224 16.04 1.23 1.44
C VAL A 224 16.01 1.25 2.97
N ILE A 225 15.66 2.39 3.57
CA ILE A 225 15.58 2.52 5.03
C ILE A 225 14.54 1.54 5.59
N GLN A 226 13.33 1.55 5.07
CA GLN A 226 12.25 0.69 5.56
C GLN A 226 12.53 -0.81 5.42
N GLN A 227 13.29 -1.21 4.40
CA GLN A 227 13.61 -2.62 4.20
C GLN A 227 14.84 -3.08 5.00
N THR A 228 15.85 -2.24 5.18
CA THR A 228 17.10 -2.66 5.83
C THR A 228 17.09 -2.46 7.34
N LEU A 229 16.36 -1.45 7.84
CA LEU A 229 16.40 -1.08 9.25
C LEU A 229 15.92 -2.21 10.20
N PRO A 230 14.82 -2.94 9.93
CA PRO A 230 14.39 -4.05 10.79
C PRO A 230 15.43 -5.16 10.91
N PHE A 231 16.11 -5.50 9.81
CA PHE A 231 17.18 -6.51 9.85
C PHE A 231 18.39 -6.05 10.66
N ARG A 232 18.77 -4.78 10.52
CA ARG A 232 19.88 -4.20 11.29
C ARG A 232 19.58 -4.15 12.79
N PHE A 233 18.35 -3.89 13.17
CA PHE A 233 17.97 -3.94 14.59
C PHE A 233 18.10 -5.35 15.16
N GLN A 234 17.67 -6.37 14.42
CA GLN A 234 17.85 -7.77 14.83
C GLN A 234 19.34 -8.13 14.98
N ASP A 235 20.18 -7.73 14.02
CA ASP A 235 21.59 -8.15 13.99
C ASP A 235 22.43 -7.41 15.02
N ILE A 236 22.26 -6.09 15.19
CA ILE A 236 23.11 -5.27 16.08
C ILE A 236 22.66 -5.40 17.53
N LEU A 237 21.36 -5.41 17.79
CA LEU A 237 20.80 -5.42 19.13
C LEU A 237 20.46 -6.83 19.62
N SER A 238 20.70 -7.86 18.78
CA SER A 238 20.36 -9.26 19.08
C SER A 238 18.91 -9.45 19.53
N LEU A 239 18.01 -8.64 18.95
CA LEU A 239 16.58 -8.64 19.31
C LEU A 239 15.88 -9.87 18.74
N THR A 240 14.89 -10.36 19.46
CA THR A 240 13.94 -11.34 18.95
C THR A 240 13.07 -10.71 17.84
N ALA A 241 12.40 -11.55 17.03
CA ALA A 241 11.49 -11.10 15.99
C ALA A 241 10.41 -10.15 16.53
N LEU A 242 9.89 -10.46 17.73
CA LEU A 242 8.88 -9.67 18.42
C LEU A 242 9.41 -8.31 18.87
N GLU A 243 10.54 -8.29 19.55
CA GLU A 243 11.20 -7.07 20.02
C GLU A 243 11.59 -6.16 18.86
N THR A 244 12.04 -6.74 17.75
CA THR A 244 12.37 -5.98 16.53
C THR A 244 11.14 -5.27 15.99
N ALA A 245 10.01 -5.96 15.87
CA ALA A 245 8.76 -5.37 15.38
C ALA A 245 8.27 -4.24 16.29
N GLN A 246 8.40 -4.39 17.61
CA GLN A 246 8.06 -3.36 18.59
C GLN A 246 8.99 -2.16 18.50
N THR A 247 10.32 -2.39 18.46
CA THR A 247 11.32 -1.32 18.39
C THR A 247 11.22 -0.53 17.08
N PHE A 248 10.90 -1.19 15.97
CA PHE A 248 10.70 -0.51 14.69
C PHE A 248 9.43 0.35 14.69
N GLY A 249 8.45 0.00 15.51
CA GLY A 249 7.20 0.75 15.66
C GLY A 249 7.28 1.97 16.57
N MET A 250 8.32 2.08 17.41
CA MET A 250 8.56 3.22 18.29
C MET A 250 9.30 4.34 17.57
#